data_3fe8e159267d2e53ad7c73cb18ad69e0
#
_entry.id   3fe8e159267d2e53ad7c73cb18ad69e0
#
_cell.length_a   1.000
_cell.length_b   1.000
_cell.length_c   1.000
_cell.angle_alpha   90.00
_cell.angle_beta   90.00
_cell.angle_gamma   90.00
#
_symmetry.space_group_name_H-M   'P 1'
#
loop_
_entity.id
_entity.type
_entity.pdbx_description
1 polymer ?
#
loop_
_entity_poly.entity_id
_entity_poly.type
_entity_poly.pdbx_seq_one_letter_code
_entity_poly.pdbx_strand_id
1 'polypeptide(L)'
;MKKVLLTIFAIVTSLACSAQWTQTDRTLHTIGDGLKAVLGSVERQQAAKLQAQQKAQYQATFDEAYETAKLLEENGEYAEALSKYEDAAKLNCDYGYADQRKLSSKITSLYKVVGKTEEGPSILNNDKVTLSDYSAYRFMRENPICQAKKMRTETRIIRVCLSDKETRIEFECENPYCPGAVSAHPKTYIKGNKGGKLSIVGTDNVVLAPGKVIVPFPYQKLRYALIFPPLPAEATSFEVADGRGYWKFTDVKTR
;
A
#
# COMPACT_ATOMS: atom_id res chain seq x y z
N MET A 1 4.49 28.40 25.19
CA MET A 1 3.12 28.34 24.68
C MET A 1 2.13 29.23 25.41
N LYS A 2 2.07 29.24 26.76
CA LYS A 2 1.13 30.12 27.52
C LYS A 2 1.27 31.63 27.24
N LYS A 3 2.49 32.14 27.00
CA LYS A 3 2.73 33.59 26.76
C LYS A 3 2.19 34.07 25.39
N VAL A 4 2.23 33.24 24.37
CA VAL A 4 1.72 33.58 23.01
C VAL A 4 0.20 33.62 23.01
N LEU A 5 -0.48 32.72 23.72
CA LEU A 5 -1.92 32.71 23.84
C LEU A 5 -2.47 33.93 24.59
N LEU A 6 -1.76 34.38 25.63
CA LEU A 6 -2.16 35.59 26.40
C LEU A 6 -2.03 36.87 25.55
N THR A 7 -1.03 36.98 24.71
CA THR A 7 -0.84 38.15 23.84
C THR A 7 -1.92 38.24 22.76
N ILE A 8 -2.35 37.12 22.22
CA ILE A 8 -3.44 37.07 21.23
C ILE A 8 -4.79 37.45 21.89
N PHE A 9 -5.05 37.02 23.12
CA PHE A 9 -6.28 37.37 23.86
C PHE A 9 -6.36 38.86 24.22
N ALA A 10 -5.23 39.49 24.55
CA ALA A 10 -5.17 40.92 24.86
C ALA A 10 -5.43 41.81 23.65
N ILE A 11 -5.05 41.40 22.44
CA ILE A 11 -5.29 42.14 21.19
C ILE A 11 -6.76 42.07 20.79
N VAL A 12 -7.42 40.93 21.00
CA VAL A 12 -8.84 40.75 20.65
C VAL A 12 -9.76 41.55 21.57
N THR A 13 -9.43 41.72 22.86
CA THR A 13 -10.25 42.46 23.81
C THR A 13 -10.12 43.98 23.70
N SER A 14 -8.98 44.50 23.20
CA SER A 14 -8.80 45.96 23.03
C SER A 14 -9.47 46.52 21.76
N LEU A 15 -9.80 45.68 20.79
CA LEU A 15 -10.50 46.10 19.55
C LEU A 15 -12.04 46.11 19.66
N ALA A 16 -12.59 45.61 20.75
CA ALA A 16 -14.03 45.49 20.94
C ALA A 16 -14.72 46.75 21.45
N CYS A 17 -14.00 47.84 21.77
CA CYS A 17 -14.56 49.02 22.46
C CYS A 17 -14.73 50.29 21.64
N SER A 18 -14.46 50.32 20.35
CA SER A 18 -14.71 51.53 19.57
C SER A 18 -14.92 51.26 18.09
N ALA A 19 -16.17 51.18 17.60
CA ALA A 19 -16.59 51.70 16.30
C ALA A 19 -17.86 51.04 15.74
N GLN A 20 -18.64 51.83 15.09
CA GLN A 20 -19.88 51.67 14.33
C GLN A 20 -20.10 50.32 13.61
N TRP A 21 -21.28 49.76 13.83
CA TRP A 21 -21.72 48.38 13.53
C TRP A 21 -21.75 47.92 12.06
N THR A 22 -21.44 48.71 11.08
CA THR A 22 -21.51 48.33 9.65
C THR A 22 -20.17 48.08 8.98
N GLN A 23 -19.04 48.43 9.58
CA GLN A 23 -17.68 48.08 9.09
C GLN A 23 -17.06 46.91 9.83
N THR A 24 -17.57 46.56 11.02
CA THR A 24 -17.04 45.52 11.91
C THR A 24 -17.19 44.12 11.37
N ASP A 25 -18.26 43.80 10.64
CA ASP A 25 -18.48 42.42 10.14
C ASP A 25 -17.44 41.99 9.11
N ARG A 26 -17.06 42.86 8.17
CA ARG A 26 -16.02 42.55 7.18
C ARG A 26 -14.62 42.40 7.80
N THR A 27 -14.34 43.26 8.79
CA THR A 27 -13.03 43.23 9.47
C THR A 27 -12.88 42.00 10.37
N LEU A 28 -13.94 41.59 11.06
CA LEU A 28 -13.97 40.36 11.88
C LEU A 28 -13.85 39.10 11.04
N HIS A 29 -14.48 39.04 9.88
CA HIS A 29 -14.33 37.94 8.93
C HIS A 29 -12.88 37.86 8.41
N THR A 30 -12.29 38.98 8.03
CA THR A 30 -10.90 39.03 7.52
C THR A 30 -9.88 38.63 8.61
N ILE A 31 -10.10 39.06 9.87
CA ILE A 31 -9.28 38.66 11.01
C ILE A 31 -9.47 37.18 11.33
N GLY A 32 -10.71 36.67 11.27
CA GLY A 32 -11.01 35.25 11.47
C GLY A 32 -10.33 34.34 10.43
N ASP A 33 -10.37 34.73 9.17
CA ASP A 33 -9.72 33.99 8.07
C ASP A 33 -8.19 34.08 8.15
N GLY A 34 -7.67 35.25 8.53
CA GLY A 34 -6.24 35.41 8.79
C GLY A 34 -5.74 34.54 9.95
N LEU A 35 -6.50 34.46 11.04
CA LEU A 35 -6.20 33.59 12.19
C LEU A 35 -6.29 32.10 11.82
N LYS A 36 -7.29 31.68 11.06
CA LYS A 36 -7.38 30.30 10.54
C LYS A 36 -6.20 29.94 9.64
N ALA A 37 -5.79 30.88 8.77
CA ALA A 37 -4.64 30.67 7.89
C ALA A 37 -3.33 30.53 8.69
N VAL A 38 -3.13 31.38 9.72
CA VAL A 38 -1.96 31.32 10.61
C VAL A 38 -1.95 30.03 11.43
N LEU A 39 -3.08 29.66 12.06
CA LEU A 39 -3.19 28.41 12.81
C LEU A 39 -2.93 27.20 11.91
N GLY A 40 -3.54 27.15 10.73
CA GLY A 40 -3.29 26.07 9.76
C GLY A 40 -1.87 26.05 9.21
N SER A 41 -1.13 27.17 9.21
CA SER A 41 0.30 27.18 8.86
C SER A 41 1.18 26.66 9.99
N VAL A 42 0.85 27.00 11.24
CA VAL A 42 1.57 26.52 12.44
C VAL A 42 1.37 25.01 12.60
N GLU A 43 0.13 24.52 12.44
CA GLU A 43 -0.16 23.08 12.50
C GLU A 43 0.59 22.31 11.41
N ARG A 44 0.62 22.83 10.17
CA ARG A 44 1.41 22.23 9.07
C ARG A 44 2.90 22.22 9.36
N GLN A 45 3.44 23.31 9.94
CA GLN A 45 4.86 23.35 10.33
C GLN A 45 5.18 22.37 11.45
N GLN A 46 4.31 22.23 12.44
CA GLN A 46 4.49 21.26 13.53
C GLN A 46 4.41 19.82 13.01
N ALA A 47 3.42 19.52 12.14
CA ALA A 47 3.31 18.22 11.50
C ALA A 47 4.54 17.89 10.65
N ALA A 48 5.05 18.86 9.87
CA ALA A 48 6.26 18.68 9.07
C ALA A 48 7.51 18.44 9.94
N LYS A 49 7.65 19.15 11.07
CA LYS A 49 8.75 18.91 12.02
C LYS A 49 8.67 17.53 12.66
N LEU A 50 7.47 17.10 13.07
CA LEU A 50 7.27 15.76 13.63
C LEU A 50 7.60 14.68 12.62
N GLN A 51 7.13 14.82 11.38
CA GLN A 51 7.47 13.90 10.29
C GLN A 51 8.97 13.85 10.01
N ALA A 52 9.65 15.02 10.01
CA ALA A 52 11.09 15.08 9.82
C ALA A 52 11.85 14.39 10.96
N GLN A 53 11.41 14.56 12.22
CA GLN A 53 12.01 13.87 13.37
C GLN A 53 11.80 12.36 13.29
N GLN A 54 10.58 11.91 12.99
CA GLN A 54 10.29 10.49 12.77
C GLN A 54 11.16 9.92 11.66
N LYS A 55 11.23 10.62 10.52
CA LYS A 55 12.06 10.20 9.39
C LYS A 55 13.54 10.07 9.80
N ALA A 56 14.09 11.04 10.54
CA ALA A 56 15.47 10.98 11.01
C ALA A 56 15.72 9.81 11.98
N GLN A 57 14.76 9.52 12.86
CA GLN A 57 14.85 8.38 13.77
C GLN A 57 14.85 7.04 13.01
N TYR A 58 13.97 6.87 12.02
CA TYR A 58 13.95 5.67 11.19
C TYR A 58 15.21 5.54 10.33
N GLN A 59 15.74 6.67 9.83
CA GLN A 59 17.03 6.66 9.11
C GLN A 59 18.15 6.12 10.00
N ALA A 60 18.26 6.62 11.22
CA ALA A 60 19.27 6.14 12.16
C ALA A 60 19.14 4.64 12.45
N THR A 61 17.91 4.15 12.64
CA THR A 61 17.64 2.72 12.85
C THR A 61 17.98 1.88 11.61
N PHE A 62 17.69 2.40 10.41
CA PHE A 62 18.07 1.75 9.16
C PHE A 62 19.59 1.65 9.02
N ASP A 63 20.29 2.75 9.23
CA ASP A 63 21.75 2.82 9.11
C ASP A 63 22.43 1.86 10.11
N GLU A 64 21.94 1.81 11.35
CA GLU A 64 22.42 0.87 12.37
C GLU A 64 22.21 -0.59 11.93
N ALA A 65 21.01 -0.94 11.48
CA ALA A 65 20.71 -2.30 11.03
C ALA A 65 21.56 -2.69 9.81
N TYR A 66 21.71 -1.79 8.85
CA TYR A 66 22.46 -2.02 7.62
C TYR A 66 23.96 -2.17 7.87
N GLU A 67 24.58 -1.29 8.67
CA GLU A 67 26.01 -1.38 9.00
C GLU A 67 26.30 -2.57 9.91
N THR A 68 25.41 -2.91 10.85
CA THR A 68 25.52 -4.15 11.64
C THR A 68 25.49 -5.39 10.74
N ALA A 69 24.58 -5.41 9.77
CA ALA A 69 24.48 -6.52 8.82
C ALA A 69 25.78 -6.70 8.02
N LYS A 70 26.40 -5.61 7.58
CA LYS A 70 27.70 -5.67 6.86
C LYS A 70 28.82 -6.25 7.73
N LEU A 71 28.93 -5.82 8.97
CA LEU A 71 29.93 -6.33 9.90
C LEU A 71 29.75 -7.83 10.17
N LEU A 72 28.51 -8.27 10.40
CA LEU A 72 28.19 -9.69 10.59
C LEU A 72 28.54 -10.53 9.34
N GLU A 73 28.25 -10.00 8.15
CA GLU A 73 28.61 -10.66 6.89
C GLU A 73 30.13 -10.78 6.71
N GLU A 74 30.88 -9.73 7.00
CA GLU A 74 32.34 -9.72 6.98
C GLU A 74 32.95 -10.74 7.95
N ASN A 75 32.30 -10.98 9.09
CA ASN A 75 32.68 -12.00 10.06
C ASN A 75 32.24 -13.43 9.67
N GLY A 76 31.47 -13.59 8.60
CA GLY A 76 30.93 -14.90 8.18
C GLY A 76 29.65 -15.33 8.94
N GLU A 77 29.07 -14.46 9.74
CA GLU A 77 27.83 -14.67 10.52
C GLU A 77 26.60 -14.44 9.62
N TYR A 78 26.46 -15.23 8.56
CA TYR A 78 25.50 -14.97 7.47
C TYR A 78 24.04 -15.04 7.87
N ALA A 79 23.67 -15.84 8.86
CA ALA A 79 22.28 -15.96 9.32
C ALA A 79 21.84 -14.70 10.08
N GLU A 80 22.69 -14.19 10.96
CA GLU A 80 22.49 -12.96 11.71
C GLU A 80 22.54 -11.73 10.78
N ALA A 81 23.49 -11.70 9.85
CA ALA A 81 23.58 -10.69 8.81
C ALA A 81 22.29 -10.60 7.98
N LEU A 82 21.77 -11.76 7.56
CA LEU A 82 20.51 -11.83 6.83
C LEU A 82 19.35 -11.22 7.64
N SER A 83 19.23 -11.57 8.92
CA SER A 83 18.19 -11.00 9.80
C SER A 83 18.27 -9.47 9.88
N LYS A 84 19.46 -8.92 9.99
CA LYS A 84 19.67 -7.45 10.04
C LYS A 84 19.39 -6.76 8.71
N TYR A 85 19.75 -7.38 7.58
CA TYR A 85 19.36 -6.86 6.26
C TYR A 85 17.84 -6.90 6.05
N GLU A 86 17.16 -7.94 6.55
CA GLU A 86 15.70 -8.02 6.52
C GLU A 86 15.05 -6.90 7.34
N ASP A 87 15.60 -6.57 8.51
CA ASP A 87 15.13 -5.45 9.33
C ASP A 87 15.35 -4.10 8.62
N ALA A 88 16.53 -3.90 8.03
CA ALA A 88 16.80 -2.73 7.20
C ALA A 88 15.84 -2.65 5.99
N ALA A 89 15.52 -3.78 5.36
CA ALA A 89 14.60 -3.82 4.24
C ALA A 89 13.18 -3.38 4.61
N LYS A 90 12.68 -3.75 5.78
CA LYS A 90 11.38 -3.29 6.28
C LYS A 90 11.32 -1.77 6.39
N LEU A 91 12.36 -1.15 6.97
CA LEU A 91 12.46 0.30 7.11
C LEU A 91 12.62 1.00 5.77
N ASN A 92 13.45 0.46 4.88
CA ASN A 92 13.65 1.03 3.54
C ASN A 92 12.37 1.03 2.70
N CYS A 93 11.50 0.02 2.86
CA CYS A 93 10.19 -0.04 2.21
C CYS A 93 9.34 1.18 2.50
N ASP A 94 9.33 1.60 3.76
CA ASP A 94 8.51 2.71 4.21
C ASP A 94 9.11 4.07 3.85
N TYR A 95 10.43 4.18 3.83
CA TYR A 95 11.14 5.45 3.73
C TYR A 95 12.08 5.59 2.52
N GLY A 96 12.40 4.50 1.83
CA GLY A 96 13.17 4.51 0.57
C GLY A 96 14.60 5.02 0.70
N TYR A 97 15.32 4.65 1.77
CA TYR A 97 16.64 5.22 2.09
C TYR A 97 17.81 4.60 1.33
N ALA A 98 17.69 3.38 0.86
CA ALA A 98 18.74 2.69 0.12
C ALA A 98 18.28 2.29 -1.28
N ASP A 99 19.23 1.95 -2.12
CA ASP A 99 18.93 1.33 -3.40
C ASP A 99 18.28 -0.04 -3.17
N GLN A 100 16.97 -0.10 -3.41
CA GLN A 100 16.16 -1.30 -3.21
C GLN A 100 16.71 -2.51 -3.96
N ARG A 101 17.30 -2.31 -5.15
CA ARG A 101 17.85 -3.41 -5.95
C ARG A 101 19.09 -4.00 -5.29
N LYS A 102 19.98 -3.16 -4.77
CA LYS A 102 21.20 -3.62 -4.09
C LYS A 102 20.86 -4.38 -2.81
N LEU A 103 19.95 -3.82 -2.00
CA LEU A 103 19.50 -4.47 -0.77
C LEU A 103 18.81 -5.81 -1.06
N SER A 104 17.91 -5.84 -2.05
CA SER A 104 17.24 -7.05 -2.49
C SER A 104 18.23 -8.12 -2.99
N SER A 105 19.19 -7.72 -3.83
CA SER A 105 20.24 -8.62 -4.33
C SER A 105 21.08 -9.22 -3.19
N LYS A 106 21.41 -8.40 -2.18
CA LYS A 106 22.16 -8.84 -1.01
C LYS A 106 21.38 -9.87 -0.19
N ILE A 107 20.12 -9.57 0.14
CA ILE A 107 19.24 -10.49 0.87
C ILE A 107 19.10 -11.80 0.09
N THR A 108 18.85 -11.73 -1.22
CA THR A 108 18.72 -12.91 -2.08
C THR A 108 19.99 -13.77 -2.09
N SER A 109 21.18 -13.14 -2.12
CA SER A 109 22.44 -13.89 -2.08
C SER A 109 22.64 -14.60 -0.74
N LEU A 110 22.31 -13.94 0.36
CA LEU A 110 22.40 -14.52 1.70
C LEU A 110 21.41 -15.65 1.94
N TYR A 111 20.19 -15.59 1.38
CA TYR A 111 19.27 -16.74 1.43
C TYR A 111 19.89 -18.02 0.86
N LYS A 112 20.62 -17.90 -0.24
CA LYS A 112 21.31 -19.04 -0.85
C LYS A 112 22.43 -19.57 0.05
N VAL A 113 23.18 -18.68 0.68
CA VAL A 113 24.31 -19.06 1.56
C VAL A 113 23.81 -19.75 2.83
N VAL A 114 22.72 -19.26 3.45
CA VAL A 114 22.18 -19.87 4.68
C VAL A 114 21.26 -21.06 4.41
N GLY A 115 21.13 -21.50 3.15
CA GLY A 115 20.31 -22.67 2.79
C GLY A 115 18.80 -22.44 2.94
N LYS A 116 18.35 -21.20 3.11
CA LYS A 116 16.94 -20.87 2.99
C LYS A 116 16.57 -20.97 1.52
N THR A 117 15.56 -21.77 1.21
CA THR A 117 15.04 -21.92 -0.15
C THR A 117 14.49 -20.57 -0.66
N GLU A 118 14.40 -20.42 -1.98
CA GLU A 118 13.88 -19.22 -2.67
C GLU A 118 12.45 -18.82 -2.24
N GLU A 119 11.76 -19.68 -1.52
CA GLU A 119 10.53 -19.39 -0.85
C GLU A 119 10.86 -18.59 0.42
N GLY A 120 10.91 -17.27 0.30
CA GLY A 120 11.01 -16.36 1.45
C GLY A 120 9.93 -16.70 2.49
N PRO A 121 10.14 -16.33 3.77
CA PRO A 121 9.18 -16.63 4.81
C PRO A 121 7.80 -16.14 4.37
N SER A 122 6.83 -17.04 4.36
CA SER A 122 5.41 -16.71 4.14
C SER A 122 4.92 -15.93 5.36
N ILE A 123 5.28 -14.66 5.44
CA ILE A 123 4.90 -13.78 6.57
C ILE A 123 3.42 -13.45 6.53
N LEU A 124 2.85 -13.50 5.37
CA LEU A 124 1.42 -13.42 5.24
C LEU A 124 0.87 -14.83 5.37
N ASN A 125 0.62 -15.24 6.60
CA ASN A 125 -0.19 -16.41 6.90
C ASN A 125 -1.56 -16.16 6.25
N ASN A 126 -1.65 -16.55 4.98
CA ASN A 126 -2.82 -16.40 4.15
C ASN A 126 -3.91 -17.43 4.49
N ASP A 127 -3.78 -18.11 5.60
CA ASP A 127 -4.79 -19.05 6.10
C ASP A 127 -6.16 -18.36 6.29
N LYS A 128 -6.17 -17.03 6.44
CA LYS A 128 -7.43 -16.27 6.48
C LYS A 128 -8.09 -16.06 5.12
N VAL A 129 -7.35 -16.11 4.00
CA VAL A 129 -7.94 -16.04 2.65
C VAL A 129 -8.56 -17.38 2.25
N THR A 130 -8.10 -18.46 2.85
CA THR A 130 -8.57 -19.82 2.58
C THR A 130 -9.93 -20.15 3.18
N LEU A 131 -10.46 -19.32 4.06
CA LEU A 131 -11.72 -19.56 4.75
C LEU A 131 -12.89 -18.68 4.27
N SER A 132 -12.80 -18.10 3.09
CA SER A 132 -14.01 -17.64 2.40
C SER A 132 -14.89 -18.85 2.20
N ASP A 133 -16.10 -18.82 2.74
CA ASP A 133 -17.11 -19.85 2.48
C ASP A 133 -17.45 -19.83 0.99
N TYR A 134 -16.76 -20.66 0.22
CA TYR A 134 -16.98 -20.76 -1.22
C TYR A 134 -18.33 -21.40 -1.58
N SER A 135 -19.09 -21.91 -0.63
CA SER A 135 -20.41 -22.48 -0.84
C SER A 135 -21.41 -21.48 -1.42
N ALA A 136 -21.18 -20.17 -1.18
CA ALA A 136 -22.00 -19.10 -1.75
C ALA A 136 -21.78 -18.84 -3.25
N TYR A 137 -20.72 -19.41 -3.85
CA TYR A 137 -20.40 -19.20 -5.25
C TYR A 137 -20.99 -20.31 -6.13
N ARG A 138 -21.78 -19.90 -7.12
CA ARG A 138 -22.37 -20.82 -8.13
C ARG A 138 -21.34 -21.43 -9.08
N PHE A 139 -20.16 -20.79 -9.18
CA PHE A 139 -19.06 -21.22 -10.02
C PHE A 139 -17.74 -20.87 -9.37
N MET A 140 -16.82 -21.82 -9.39
CA MET A 140 -15.45 -21.62 -8.95
C MET A 140 -14.50 -22.32 -9.91
N ARG A 141 -13.44 -21.62 -10.30
CA ARG A 141 -12.38 -22.19 -11.15
C ARG A 141 -11.02 -21.84 -10.58
N GLU A 142 -10.24 -22.85 -10.29
CA GLU A 142 -8.85 -22.72 -9.91
C GLU A 142 -7.95 -22.65 -11.15
N ASN A 143 -6.88 -21.86 -11.05
CA ASN A 143 -5.87 -21.67 -12.09
C ASN A 143 -6.50 -21.48 -13.49
N PRO A 144 -7.36 -20.48 -13.68
CA PRO A 144 -8.07 -20.29 -14.94
C PRO A 144 -7.08 -20.02 -16.07
N ILE A 145 -7.35 -20.60 -17.21
CA ILE A 145 -6.59 -20.28 -18.44
C ILE A 145 -6.85 -18.83 -18.80
N CYS A 146 -5.80 -18.04 -18.90
CA CYS A 146 -5.86 -16.64 -19.27
C CYS A 146 -4.54 -16.18 -19.91
N GLN A 147 -4.55 -15.03 -20.56
CA GLN A 147 -3.36 -14.40 -21.13
C GLN A 147 -3.00 -13.17 -20.32
N ALA A 148 -1.80 -13.15 -19.72
CA ALA A 148 -1.26 -11.99 -19.01
C ALA A 148 -0.54 -11.05 -19.98
N LYS A 149 -0.79 -9.73 -19.86
CA LYS A 149 -0.15 -8.69 -20.66
C LYS A 149 0.42 -7.60 -19.75
N LYS A 150 1.64 -7.13 -20.06
CA LYS A 150 2.32 -6.00 -19.41
C LYS A 150 2.51 -6.17 -17.88
N MET A 151 2.93 -7.33 -17.43
CA MET A 151 3.19 -7.56 -16.02
C MET A 151 4.58 -7.04 -15.63
N ARG A 152 4.68 -6.36 -14.49
CA ARG A 152 5.97 -5.97 -13.88
C ARG A 152 6.44 -6.93 -12.78
N THR A 153 5.52 -7.72 -12.24
CA THR A 153 5.74 -8.72 -11.20
C THR A 153 5.14 -10.03 -11.66
N GLU A 154 5.64 -11.14 -11.16
CA GLU A 154 5.01 -12.43 -11.39
C GLU A 154 3.69 -12.52 -10.64
N THR A 155 2.65 -12.08 -11.29
CA THR A 155 1.28 -12.13 -10.77
C THR A 155 0.46 -13.08 -11.62
N ARG A 156 -0.28 -13.97 -10.99
CA ARG A 156 -1.19 -14.90 -11.65
C ARG A 156 -2.56 -14.89 -10.98
N ILE A 157 -3.58 -15.22 -11.73
CA ILE A 157 -4.91 -15.50 -11.19
C ILE A 157 -4.88 -16.95 -10.69
N ILE A 158 -5.16 -17.14 -9.41
CA ILE A 158 -5.21 -18.48 -8.80
C ILE A 158 -6.62 -19.02 -8.71
N ARG A 159 -7.63 -18.13 -8.62
CA ARG A 159 -9.03 -18.54 -8.54
C ARG A 159 -9.97 -17.47 -9.05
N VAL A 160 -11.06 -17.89 -9.66
CA VAL A 160 -12.22 -17.05 -10.03
C VAL A 160 -13.46 -17.66 -9.40
N CYS A 161 -14.20 -16.85 -8.66
CA CYS A 161 -15.45 -17.24 -8.01
C CYS A 161 -16.57 -16.32 -8.47
N LEU A 162 -17.68 -16.88 -8.92
CA LEU A 162 -18.84 -16.15 -9.42
C LEU A 162 -20.05 -16.45 -8.56
N SER A 163 -20.74 -15.43 -8.11
CA SER A 163 -22.04 -15.52 -7.44
C SER A 163 -23.02 -14.52 -8.04
N ASP A 164 -24.25 -14.54 -7.56
CA ASP A 164 -25.25 -13.55 -7.96
C ASP A 164 -25.04 -12.19 -7.28
N LYS A 165 -24.13 -12.11 -6.28
CA LYS A 165 -23.82 -10.90 -5.53
C LYS A 165 -22.52 -10.26 -5.98
N GLU A 166 -21.52 -11.06 -6.36
CA GLU A 166 -20.17 -10.59 -6.67
C GLU A 166 -19.42 -11.52 -7.61
N THR A 167 -18.38 -10.96 -8.20
CA THR A 167 -17.29 -11.67 -8.86
C THR A 167 -16.03 -11.46 -8.05
N ARG A 168 -15.48 -12.54 -7.49
CA ARG A 168 -14.22 -12.53 -6.72
C ARG A 168 -13.11 -13.14 -7.57
N ILE A 169 -12.01 -12.42 -7.69
CA ILE A 169 -10.82 -12.88 -8.42
C ILE A 169 -9.66 -12.89 -7.45
N GLU A 170 -9.08 -14.05 -7.23
CA GLU A 170 -7.94 -14.24 -6.34
C GLU A 170 -6.65 -14.29 -7.15
N PHE A 171 -5.67 -13.56 -6.67
CA PHE A 171 -4.35 -13.42 -7.27
C PHE A 171 -3.28 -13.94 -6.33
N GLU A 172 -2.24 -14.48 -6.90
CA GLU A 172 -0.95 -14.66 -6.24
C GLU A 172 0.07 -13.77 -6.96
N CYS A 173 0.72 -12.92 -6.20
CA CYS A 173 1.78 -12.05 -6.67
C CYS A 173 3.08 -12.45 -5.98
N GLU A 174 4.11 -12.74 -6.75
CA GLU A 174 5.46 -12.91 -6.25
C GLU A 174 6.25 -11.65 -6.54
N ASN A 175 6.86 -11.06 -5.50
CA ASN A 175 7.65 -9.87 -5.67
C ASN A 175 9.15 -10.23 -5.76
N PRO A 176 9.76 -10.16 -6.96
CA PRO A 176 11.19 -10.40 -7.11
C PRO A 176 12.06 -9.28 -6.54
N TYR A 177 11.44 -8.15 -6.18
CA TYR A 177 12.13 -6.98 -5.66
C TYR A 177 11.78 -6.80 -4.18
N CYS A 178 12.79 -6.66 -3.36
CA CYS A 178 12.64 -6.32 -1.96
C CYS A 178 13.22 -4.93 -1.70
N PRO A 179 12.54 -4.14 -0.93
CA PRO A 179 11.17 -4.28 -0.48
C PRO A 179 10.18 -3.85 -1.56
N GLY A 180 9.03 -4.48 -1.60
CA GLY A 180 7.96 -4.16 -2.54
C GLY A 180 6.70 -3.68 -1.86
N ALA A 181 5.84 -3.03 -2.63
CA ALA A 181 4.52 -2.62 -2.17
C ALA A 181 3.45 -2.98 -3.19
N VAL A 182 2.34 -3.53 -2.72
CA VAL A 182 1.21 -3.94 -3.55
C VAL A 182 -0.03 -3.16 -3.12
N SER A 183 -0.74 -2.65 -4.09
CA SER A 183 -2.06 -2.01 -3.92
C SER A 183 -2.94 -2.27 -5.12
N ALA A 184 -4.24 -2.32 -4.93
CA ALA A 184 -5.20 -2.29 -6.01
C ALA A 184 -5.52 -0.84 -6.40
N HIS A 185 -5.61 -0.55 -7.69
CA HIS A 185 -5.99 0.78 -8.13
C HIS A 185 -7.51 0.96 -8.16
N PRO A 186 -8.08 2.10 -7.70
CA PRO A 186 -9.53 2.31 -7.70
C PRO A 186 -10.20 2.24 -9.08
N LYS A 187 -9.42 2.44 -10.17
CA LYS A 187 -9.90 2.29 -11.55
C LYS A 187 -9.79 0.86 -12.09
N THR A 188 -9.39 -0.10 -11.26
CA THR A 188 -9.37 -1.52 -11.64
C THR A 188 -10.78 -1.98 -12.02
N TYR A 189 -10.88 -2.77 -13.06
CA TYR A 189 -12.15 -3.21 -13.61
C TYR A 189 -12.09 -4.62 -14.18
N ILE A 190 -13.26 -5.23 -14.29
CA ILE A 190 -13.49 -6.39 -15.17
C ILE A 190 -14.44 -6.01 -16.30
N LYS A 191 -14.32 -6.70 -17.43
CA LYS A 191 -15.23 -6.57 -18.56
C LYS A 191 -15.49 -7.95 -19.17
N GLY A 192 -16.71 -8.42 -19.06
CA GLY A 192 -17.15 -9.67 -19.70
C GLY A 192 -17.17 -9.54 -21.22
N ASN A 193 -17.10 -10.69 -21.90
CA ASN A 193 -17.41 -10.75 -23.34
C ASN A 193 -18.91 -10.47 -23.62
N LYS A 194 -19.74 -10.53 -22.59
CA LYS A 194 -21.11 -10.01 -22.53
C LYS A 194 -21.22 -9.05 -21.36
N GLY A 195 -21.99 -7.98 -21.56
CA GLY A 195 -22.15 -6.92 -20.55
C GLY A 195 -21.14 -5.79 -20.65
N GLY A 196 -21.23 -4.87 -19.70
CA GLY A 196 -20.40 -3.68 -19.61
C GLY A 196 -19.14 -3.88 -18.77
N LYS A 197 -18.44 -2.77 -18.58
CA LYS A 197 -17.31 -2.64 -17.66
C LYS A 197 -17.83 -2.53 -16.22
N LEU A 198 -17.30 -3.34 -15.31
CA LEU A 198 -17.63 -3.37 -13.90
C LEU A 198 -16.40 -2.93 -13.09
N SER A 199 -16.55 -1.87 -12.33
CA SER A 199 -15.46 -1.33 -11.49
C SER A 199 -15.31 -2.14 -10.20
N ILE A 200 -14.10 -2.16 -9.64
CA ILE A 200 -13.79 -2.77 -8.35
C ILE A 200 -14.67 -2.17 -7.26
N VAL A 201 -15.21 -3.01 -6.38
CA VAL A 201 -16.05 -2.61 -5.23
C VAL A 201 -15.43 -3.00 -3.89
N GLY A 202 -14.45 -3.88 -3.87
CA GLY A 202 -13.79 -4.31 -2.65
C GLY A 202 -12.48 -5.05 -2.91
N THR A 203 -11.74 -5.25 -1.83
CA THR A 203 -10.47 -5.98 -1.83
C THR A 203 -10.35 -6.81 -0.56
N ASP A 204 -9.53 -7.86 -0.63
CA ASP A 204 -9.18 -8.70 0.51
C ASP A 204 -7.67 -8.96 0.48
N ASN A 205 -6.96 -8.80 1.62
CA ASN A 205 -5.50 -8.85 1.77
C ASN A 205 -4.69 -7.85 0.93
N VAL A 206 -5.35 -6.90 0.29
CA VAL A 206 -4.72 -5.76 -0.37
C VAL A 206 -5.60 -4.54 -0.12
N VAL A 207 -5.03 -3.35 -0.19
CA VAL A 207 -5.78 -2.10 -0.02
C VAL A 207 -5.85 -1.33 -1.33
N LEU A 208 -6.86 -0.46 -1.46
CA LEU A 208 -6.93 0.46 -2.59
C LEU A 208 -5.86 1.55 -2.45
N ALA A 209 -5.25 1.91 -3.58
CA ALA A 209 -4.35 3.05 -3.62
C ALA A 209 -5.09 4.36 -3.19
N PRO A 210 -4.46 5.25 -2.40
CA PRO A 210 -3.01 5.36 -2.15
C PRO A 210 -2.46 4.44 -1.07
N GLY A 211 -3.29 3.67 -0.36
CA GLY A 211 -2.83 2.66 0.59
C GLY A 211 -1.96 1.60 -0.07
N LYS A 212 -1.12 0.93 0.69
CA LYS A 212 -0.23 -0.13 0.20
C LYS A 212 -0.05 -1.22 1.25
N VAL A 213 0.10 -2.47 0.80
CA VAL A 213 0.56 -3.60 1.60
C VAL A 213 2.04 -3.78 1.31
N ILE A 214 2.86 -3.83 2.34
CA ILE A 214 4.30 -3.99 2.22
C ILE A 214 4.64 -5.47 2.08
N VAL A 215 5.49 -5.78 1.11
CA VAL A 215 6.07 -7.11 0.89
C VAL A 215 7.57 -6.98 1.16
N PRO A 216 8.02 -7.23 2.40
CA PRO A 216 9.35 -6.84 2.84
C PRO A 216 10.48 -7.75 2.33
N PHE A 217 10.16 -8.97 1.90
CA PHE A 217 11.18 -9.94 1.51
C PHE A 217 11.13 -10.29 0.03
N PRO A 218 12.29 -10.61 -0.59
CA PRO A 218 12.32 -11.09 -1.97
C PRO A 218 11.61 -12.45 -2.07
N TYR A 219 10.96 -12.69 -3.21
CA TYR A 219 10.20 -13.91 -3.51
C TYR A 219 9.04 -14.22 -2.57
N GLN A 220 8.70 -13.29 -1.68
CA GLN A 220 7.52 -13.43 -0.84
C GLN A 220 6.27 -13.42 -1.70
N LYS A 221 5.41 -14.43 -1.51
CA LYS A 221 4.13 -14.55 -2.19
C LYS A 221 3.04 -13.86 -1.39
N LEU A 222 2.32 -12.95 -2.04
CA LEU A 222 1.12 -12.31 -1.53
C LEU A 222 -0.08 -12.87 -2.26
N ARG A 223 -1.04 -13.43 -1.52
CA ARG A 223 -2.35 -13.79 -2.04
C ARG A 223 -3.35 -12.74 -1.63
N TYR A 224 -4.13 -12.27 -2.58
CA TYR A 224 -5.14 -11.25 -2.36
C TYR A 224 -6.32 -11.45 -3.30
N ALA A 225 -7.46 -10.84 -2.98
CA ALA A 225 -8.61 -10.86 -3.85
C ALA A 225 -9.07 -9.45 -4.25
N LEU A 226 -9.58 -9.34 -5.46
CA LEU A 226 -10.30 -8.19 -5.95
C LEU A 226 -11.77 -8.57 -6.13
N ILE A 227 -12.67 -7.73 -5.65
CA ILE A 227 -14.11 -7.97 -5.64
C ILE A 227 -14.78 -6.98 -6.57
N PHE A 228 -15.65 -7.49 -7.42
CA PHE A 228 -16.39 -6.75 -8.43
C PHE A 228 -17.88 -7.08 -8.34
N PRO A 229 -18.77 -6.26 -8.91
CA PRO A 229 -20.16 -6.64 -9.13
C PRO A 229 -20.28 -7.96 -9.91
N PRO A 230 -21.39 -8.66 -9.83
CA PRO A 230 -21.57 -9.95 -10.49
C PRO A 230 -21.45 -9.81 -12.01
N LEU A 231 -20.68 -10.72 -12.63
CA LEU A 231 -20.66 -10.86 -14.08
C LEU A 231 -22.00 -11.40 -14.57
N PRO A 232 -22.49 -10.94 -15.75
CA PRO A 232 -23.66 -11.52 -16.39
C PRO A 232 -23.53 -13.04 -16.52
N ALA A 233 -24.62 -13.75 -16.31
CA ALA A 233 -24.62 -15.23 -16.35
C ALA A 233 -24.20 -15.77 -17.72
N GLU A 234 -24.42 -15.01 -18.78
CA GLU A 234 -24.09 -15.34 -20.17
C GLU A 234 -22.61 -15.09 -20.51
N ALA A 235 -21.86 -14.42 -19.64
CA ALA A 235 -20.45 -14.18 -19.87
C ALA A 235 -19.66 -15.49 -19.75
N THR A 236 -18.98 -15.87 -20.81
CA THR A 236 -18.13 -17.08 -20.88
C THR A 236 -16.66 -16.80 -20.68
N SER A 237 -16.28 -15.52 -20.77
CA SER A 237 -14.93 -15.02 -20.48
C SER A 237 -14.97 -13.55 -20.12
N PHE A 238 -13.89 -13.08 -19.51
CA PHE A 238 -13.72 -11.68 -19.18
C PHE A 238 -12.27 -11.25 -19.26
N GLU A 239 -12.05 -9.95 -19.24
CA GLU A 239 -10.77 -9.33 -18.98
C GLU A 239 -10.77 -8.64 -17.62
N VAL A 240 -9.61 -8.60 -16.95
CA VAL A 240 -9.39 -7.79 -15.76
C VAL A 240 -8.14 -6.93 -15.95
N ALA A 241 -8.22 -5.65 -15.57
CA ALA A 241 -7.14 -4.70 -15.76
C ALA A 241 -7.10 -3.64 -14.65
N ASP A 242 -5.91 -3.10 -14.38
CA ASP A 242 -5.70 -2.07 -13.35
C ASP A 242 -6.24 -0.67 -13.70
N GLY A 243 -6.79 -0.49 -14.89
CA GLY A 243 -7.34 0.79 -15.36
C GLY A 243 -6.30 1.86 -15.72
N ARG A 244 -5.00 1.65 -15.42
CA ARG A 244 -3.87 2.50 -15.84
C ARG A 244 -3.03 1.86 -16.95
N GLY A 245 -3.30 0.59 -17.27
CA GLY A 245 -2.59 -0.16 -18.29
C GLY A 245 -1.26 -0.77 -17.84
N TYR A 246 -1.00 -0.86 -16.54
CA TYR A 246 0.22 -1.50 -16.02
C TYR A 246 0.14 -3.02 -16.09
N TRP A 247 -1.05 -3.60 -15.90
CA TRP A 247 -1.28 -5.02 -16.07
C TRP A 247 -2.68 -5.31 -16.58
N LYS A 248 -2.81 -6.43 -17.26
CA LYS A 248 -4.08 -6.90 -17.82
C LYS A 248 -4.03 -8.42 -18.00
N PHE A 249 -5.10 -9.08 -17.60
CA PHE A 249 -5.40 -10.46 -17.99
C PHE A 249 -6.56 -10.46 -18.94
N THR A 250 -6.44 -11.21 -20.03
CA THR A 250 -7.48 -11.34 -21.04
C THR A 250 -7.88 -12.79 -21.20
N ASP A 251 -9.07 -13.02 -21.73
CA ASP A 251 -9.62 -14.36 -22.00
C ASP A 251 -9.69 -15.26 -20.76
N VAL A 252 -9.96 -14.65 -19.60
CA VAL A 252 -10.18 -15.41 -18.36
C VAL A 252 -11.48 -16.18 -18.48
N LYS A 253 -11.42 -17.51 -18.56
CA LYS A 253 -12.58 -18.37 -18.79
C LYS A 253 -13.42 -18.53 -17.53
N THR A 254 -14.75 -18.42 -17.70
CA THR A 254 -15.75 -18.63 -16.65
C THR A 254 -16.50 -19.97 -16.80
N ARG A 255 -16.18 -20.72 -17.85
CA ARG A 255 -16.73 -22.06 -18.15
C ARG A 255 -15.70 -22.92 -18.84
#